data_9c88e7f5bc36dc9f83ae598a81e1a5b9
#
_entry.id   9c88e7f5bc36dc9f83ae598a81e1a5b9
#
_cell.length_a   1.000
_cell.length_b   1.000
_cell.length_c   1.000
_cell.angle_alpha   90.00
_cell.angle_beta   90.00
_cell.angle_gamma   90.00
#
_symmetry.space_group_name_H-M   'P 1'
#
loop_
_entity.id
_entity.type
_entity.pdbx_description
1 polymer ?
#
loop_
_entity_poly.entity_id
_entity_poly.type
_entity_poly.pdbx_seq_one_letter_code
_entity_poly.pdbx_strand_id
1 'polypeptide(L)'
;PEALRVAGLPEALEARGVDVRDLGNLDGPRNPWTAPVEGYRHLDEVVAWNHALMEASYAELQAGRMPIMLGGDHCLGIGSITAVARWCREQGKTLRVLWLDAHSDFNTSDVTPSGNIHGMPVACLCGLGPDALTRLGGTSPAITPAQMHQIGIRSVDPEEKRLIKTHKVDVYDMRYIDENGMKRAVEAALAGIDENTHLHVSFDVDFLDPSIAPGVGLSLIHISE
;
A
#
# COMPACT_ATOMS: atom_id res chain seq x y z
N PRO A 1 9.79 -11.06 -3.68
CA PRO A 1 9.08 -11.59 -4.88
C PRO A 1 9.48 -13.02 -5.19
N GLU A 2 10.79 -13.35 -5.26
CA GLU A 2 11.29 -14.67 -5.64
C GLU A 2 10.75 -15.80 -4.75
N ALA A 3 10.63 -15.58 -3.44
CA ALA A 3 10.10 -16.58 -2.52
C ALA A 3 8.66 -16.99 -2.88
N LEU A 4 7.82 -16.07 -3.35
CA LEU A 4 6.45 -16.37 -3.77
C LEU A 4 6.41 -17.13 -5.10
N ARG A 5 7.34 -16.84 -6.03
CA ARG A 5 7.49 -17.64 -7.25
C ARG A 5 7.92 -19.06 -6.93
N VAL A 6 8.96 -19.22 -6.09
CA VAL A 6 9.44 -20.54 -5.64
C VAL A 6 8.36 -21.30 -4.86
N ALA A 7 7.51 -20.60 -4.11
CA ALA A 7 6.37 -21.19 -3.42
C ALA A 7 5.21 -21.59 -4.35
N GLY A 8 5.32 -21.37 -5.67
CA GLY A 8 4.35 -21.80 -6.66
C GLY A 8 3.13 -20.90 -6.76
N LEU A 9 3.26 -19.57 -6.56
CA LEU A 9 2.13 -18.66 -6.71
C LEU A 9 1.51 -18.68 -8.12
N PRO A 10 2.30 -18.66 -9.23
CA PRO A 10 1.73 -18.77 -10.57
C PRO A 10 0.91 -20.04 -10.74
N GLU A 11 1.46 -21.20 -10.39
CA GLU A 11 0.80 -22.49 -10.51
C GLU A 11 -0.46 -22.58 -9.65
N ALA A 12 -0.45 -21.96 -8.47
CA ALA A 12 -1.62 -21.91 -7.59
C ALA A 12 -2.76 -21.06 -8.16
N LEU A 13 -2.45 -20.01 -8.91
CA LEU A 13 -3.43 -19.19 -9.62
C LEU A 13 -3.96 -19.91 -10.87
N GLU A 14 -3.09 -20.51 -11.67
CA GLU A 14 -3.45 -21.32 -12.85
C GLU A 14 -4.37 -22.49 -12.48
N ALA A 15 -4.08 -23.18 -11.38
CA ALA A 15 -4.93 -24.24 -10.86
C ALA A 15 -6.35 -23.77 -10.47
N ARG A 16 -6.55 -22.47 -10.31
CA ARG A 16 -7.84 -21.81 -10.08
C ARG A 16 -8.48 -21.24 -11.35
N GLY A 17 -7.89 -21.52 -12.51
CA GLY A 17 -8.38 -21.07 -13.81
C GLY A 17 -8.01 -19.61 -14.15
N VAL A 18 -7.04 -19.03 -13.46
CA VAL A 18 -6.52 -17.70 -13.78
C VAL A 18 -5.43 -17.85 -14.84
N ASP A 19 -5.54 -17.09 -15.94
CA ASP A 19 -4.47 -16.97 -16.94
C ASP A 19 -3.38 -16.05 -16.39
N VAL A 20 -2.20 -16.60 -16.10
CA VAL A 20 -1.11 -15.92 -15.42
C VAL A 20 0.02 -15.60 -16.39
N ARG A 21 0.47 -14.35 -16.36
CA ARG A 21 1.64 -13.89 -17.07
C ARG A 21 2.65 -13.30 -16.08
N ASP A 22 3.75 -13.99 -15.84
CA ASP A 22 4.88 -13.43 -15.08
C ASP A 22 5.71 -12.48 -15.96
N LEU A 23 5.77 -11.22 -15.58
CA LEU A 23 6.53 -10.18 -16.31
C LEU A 23 7.99 -10.10 -15.85
N GLY A 24 8.39 -10.93 -14.90
CA GLY A 24 9.72 -10.87 -14.31
C GLY A 24 9.88 -9.74 -13.31
N ASN A 25 11.12 -9.42 -13.00
CA ASN A 25 11.44 -8.33 -12.08
C ASN A 25 11.56 -7.01 -12.82
N LEU A 26 11.11 -5.94 -12.17
CA LEU A 26 11.47 -4.58 -12.60
C LEU A 26 12.90 -4.28 -12.15
N ASP A 27 13.62 -3.53 -12.99
CA ASP A 27 14.93 -2.99 -12.67
C ASP A 27 14.82 -1.54 -12.21
N GLY A 28 15.66 -1.16 -11.24
CA GLY A 28 15.68 0.18 -10.70
C GLY A 28 16.99 0.47 -9.95
N PRO A 29 17.14 1.70 -9.42
CA PRO A 29 18.35 2.10 -8.73
C PRO A 29 18.57 1.26 -7.46
N ARG A 30 19.85 1.09 -7.12
CA ARG A 30 20.26 0.46 -5.87
C ARG A 30 20.12 1.44 -4.70
N ASN A 31 19.86 0.92 -3.51
CA ASN A 31 19.86 1.71 -2.30
C ASN A 31 21.28 2.28 -2.02
N PRO A 32 21.44 3.62 -1.97
CA PRO A 32 22.76 4.25 -1.80
C PRO A 32 23.25 4.24 -0.34
N TRP A 33 22.40 3.82 0.62
CA TRP A 33 22.72 3.79 2.07
C TRP A 33 23.18 5.14 2.64
N THR A 34 22.57 6.24 2.16
CA THR A 34 22.87 7.60 2.63
C THR A 34 21.96 8.04 3.78
N ALA A 35 22.37 9.09 4.50
CA ALA A 35 21.52 9.71 5.51
C ALA A 35 20.28 10.38 4.90
N PRO A 36 19.21 10.60 5.67
CA PRO A 36 18.03 11.32 5.19
C PRO A 36 18.38 12.74 4.75
N VAL A 37 17.71 13.22 3.71
CA VAL A 37 17.77 14.60 3.25
C VAL A 37 16.35 15.19 3.34
N GLU A 38 16.20 16.34 3.99
CA GLU A 38 14.90 17.01 4.20
C GLU A 38 13.81 16.07 4.76
N GLY A 39 14.21 15.17 5.65
CA GLY A 39 13.29 14.21 6.28
C GLY A 39 12.96 12.98 5.43
N TYR A 40 13.60 12.79 4.28
CA TYR A 40 13.41 11.64 3.40
C TYR A 40 14.69 10.83 3.20
N ARG A 41 14.61 9.51 3.31
CA ARG A 41 15.67 8.58 2.89
C ARG A 41 15.44 8.15 1.46
N HIS A 42 16.50 8.28 0.64
CA HIS A 42 16.55 7.72 -0.72
C HIS A 42 15.38 8.17 -1.61
N LEU A 43 14.99 9.46 -1.52
CA LEU A 43 13.83 9.98 -2.23
C LEU A 43 13.92 9.74 -3.73
N ASP A 44 15.07 10.03 -4.34
CA ASP A 44 15.24 9.91 -5.79
C ASP A 44 15.12 8.45 -6.25
N GLU A 45 15.67 7.51 -5.49
CA GLU A 45 15.57 6.07 -5.78
C GLU A 45 14.14 5.59 -5.61
N VAL A 46 13.45 6.02 -4.55
CA VAL A 46 12.03 5.67 -4.32
C VAL A 46 11.15 6.24 -5.44
N VAL A 47 11.40 7.47 -5.88
CA VAL A 47 10.68 8.07 -7.02
C VAL A 47 10.90 7.27 -8.29
N ALA A 48 12.16 6.91 -8.60
CA ALA A 48 12.48 6.14 -9.80
C ALA A 48 11.80 4.76 -9.81
N TRP A 49 11.84 4.05 -8.68
CA TRP A 49 11.15 2.76 -8.51
C TRP A 49 9.63 2.88 -8.67
N ASN A 50 9.03 3.88 -8.02
CA ASN A 50 7.58 4.10 -8.10
C ASN A 50 7.14 4.51 -9.50
N HIS A 51 7.95 5.29 -10.22
CA HIS A 51 7.66 5.64 -11.60
C HIS A 51 7.67 4.41 -12.51
N ALA A 52 8.72 3.58 -12.43
CA ALA A 52 8.81 2.36 -13.22
C ALA A 52 7.63 1.39 -12.94
N LEU A 53 7.27 1.23 -11.66
CA LEU A 53 6.16 0.39 -11.25
C LEU A 53 4.81 0.96 -11.71
N MET A 54 4.61 2.27 -11.59
CA MET A 54 3.39 2.93 -12.06
C MET A 54 3.17 2.70 -13.55
N GLU A 55 4.19 2.92 -14.37
CA GLU A 55 4.09 2.72 -15.82
C GLU A 55 3.82 1.25 -16.18
N ALA A 56 4.52 0.30 -15.55
CA ALA A 56 4.30 -1.12 -15.77
C ALA A 56 2.88 -1.55 -15.38
N SER A 57 2.42 -1.16 -14.19
CA SER A 57 1.06 -1.48 -13.71
C SER A 57 -0.02 -0.85 -14.57
N TYR A 58 0.19 0.41 -14.98
CA TYR A 58 -0.77 1.12 -15.83
C TYR A 58 -0.88 0.49 -17.22
N ALA A 59 0.23 0.04 -17.81
CA ALA A 59 0.22 -0.66 -19.10
C ALA A 59 -0.60 -1.96 -19.05
N GLU A 60 -0.52 -2.72 -17.95
CA GLU A 60 -1.30 -3.94 -17.78
C GLU A 60 -2.80 -3.65 -17.59
N LEU A 61 -3.14 -2.62 -16.83
CA LEU A 61 -4.53 -2.16 -16.69
C LEU A 61 -5.13 -1.71 -18.02
N GLN A 62 -4.38 -0.97 -18.81
CA GLN A 62 -4.78 -0.55 -20.16
C GLN A 62 -5.01 -1.73 -21.11
N ALA A 63 -4.25 -2.80 -20.92
CA ALA A 63 -4.39 -4.05 -21.68
C ALA A 63 -5.53 -4.95 -21.15
N GLY A 64 -6.31 -4.47 -20.17
CA GLY A 64 -7.44 -5.23 -19.58
C GLY A 64 -6.99 -6.35 -18.63
N ARG A 65 -5.76 -6.31 -18.14
CA ARG A 65 -5.24 -7.30 -17.20
C ARG A 65 -5.19 -6.74 -15.78
N MET A 66 -5.28 -7.63 -14.80
CA MET A 66 -5.15 -7.28 -13.38
C MET A 66 -3.68 -7.43 -12.95
N PRO A 67 -2.96 -6.34 -12.67
CA PRO A 67 -1.59 -6.44 -12.18
C PRO A 67 -1.55 -6.94 -10.74
N ILE A 68 -0.64 -7.88 -10.46
CA ILE A 68 -0.28 -8.31 -9.12
C ILE A 68 1.18 -7.90 -8.89
N MET A 69 1.40 -6.90 -8.05
CA MET A 69 2.74 -6.48 -7.64
C MET A 69 3.21 -7.36 -6.49
N LEU A 70 4.33 -8.03 -6.67
CA LEU A 70 5.03 -8.76 -5.63
C LEU A 70 6.20 -7.89 -5.16
N GLY A 71 5.96 -7.17 -4.12
CA GLY A 71 6.86 -6.12 -3.72
C GLY A 71 8.04 -6.52 -2.97
N GLY A 72 8.73 -5.77 -2.36
CA GLY A 72 9.72 -5.21 -1.64
C GLY A 72 9.16 -4.30 -0.55
N ASP A 73 9.73 -3.13 -0.44
CA ASP A 73 9.34 -2.09 0.51
C ASP A 73 7.95 -1.53 0.19
N HIS A 74 7.13 -1.24 1.23
CA HIS A 74 5.74 -0.80 1.05
C HIS A 74 5.61 0.60 0.41
N CYS A 75 6.70 1.37 0.34
CA CYS A 75 6.71 2.63 -0.43
C CYS A 75 6.33 2.42 -1.91
N LEU A 76 6.49 1.21 -2.45
CA LEU A 76 6.08 0.86 -3.81
C LEU A 76 4.56 0.91 -4.02
N GLY A 77 3.79 0.89 -2.94
CA GLY A 77 2.34 1.15 -2.97
C GLY A 77 1.96 2.48 -3.61
N ILE A 78 2.86 3.49 -3.54
CA ILE A 78 2.64 4.80 -4.18
C ILE A 78 2.48 4.62 -5.70
N GLY A 79 3.41 3.91 -6.35
CA GLY A 79 3.38 3.71 -7.80
C GLY A 79 2.20 2.84 -8.25
N SER A 80 2.01 1.68 -7.60
CA SER A 80 0.94 0.75 -7.97
C SER A 80 -0.45 1.36 -7.81
N ILE A 81 -0.74 2.01 -6.68
CA ILE A 81 -2.05 2.62 -6.42
C ILE A 81 -2.26 3.87 -7.29
N THR A 82 -1.20 4.65 -7.55
CA THR A 82 -1.28 5.80 -8.49
C THR A 82 -1.67 5.35 -9.89
N ALA A 83 -1.11 4.22 -10.39
CA ALA A 83 -1.50 3.64 -11.67
C ALA A 83 -2.99 3.28 -11.71
N VAL A 84 -3.46 2.60 -10.67
CA VAL A 84 -4.89 2.21 -10.55
C VAL A 84 -5.79 3.44 -10.44
N ALA A 85 -5.41 4.42 -9.63
CA ALA A 85 -6.17 5.66 -9.46
C ALA A 85 -6.29 6.45 -10.78
N ARG A 86 -5.20 6.52 -11.54
CA ARG A 86 -5.19 7.13 -12.87
C ARG A 86 -6.13 6.38 -13.82
N TRP A 87 -6.00 5.06 -13.89
CA TRP A 87 -6.86 4.23 -14.73
C TRP A 87 -8.33 4.34 -14.35
N CYS A 88 -8.66 4.31 -13.06
CA CYS A 88 -10.04 4.49 -12.58
C CYS A 88 -10.63 5.82 -13.02
N ARG A 89 -9.88 6.93 -12.89
CA ARG A 89 -10.33 8.25 -13.36
C ARG A 89 -10.63 8.26 -14.85
N GLU A 90 -9.79 7.65 -15.67
CA GLU A 90 -9.96 7.56 -17.11
C GLU A 90 -11.16 6.69 -17.52
N GLN A 91 -11.46 5.65 -16.72
CA GLN A 91 -12.61 4.77 -16.94
C GLN A 91 -13.90 5.27 -16.26
N GLY A 92 -13.87 6.40 -15.55
CA GLY A 92 -15.01 6.89 -14.78
C GLY A 92 -15.41 6.00 -13.60
N LYS A 93 -14.48 5.19 -13.08
CA LYS A 93 -14.70 4.29 -11.93
C LYS A 93 -14.33 4.95 -10.61
N THR A 94 -15.03 4.56 -9.56
CA THR A 94 -14.65 4.88 -8.18
C THR A 94 -13.57 3.90 -7.73
N LEU A 95 -12.48 4.41 -7.14
CA LEU A 95 -11.46 3.56 -6.53
C LEU A 95 -11.73 3.38 -5.04
N ARG A 96 -11.67 2.14 -4.56
CA ARG A 96 -11.59 1.76 -3.15
C ARG A 96 -10.27 1.05 -2.91
N VAL A 97 -9.49 1.53 -1.94
CA VAL A 97 -8.24 0.88 -1.51
C VAL A 97 -8.46 0.21 -0.16
N LEU A 98 -8.23 -1.09 -0.12
CA LEU A 98 -8.18 -1.87 1.11
C LEU A 98 -6.71 -2.07 1.48
N TRP A 99 -6.29 -1.49 2.61
CA TRP A 99 -4.93 -1.53 3.11
C TRP A 99 -4.86 -2.48 4.30
N LEU A 100 -4.29 -3.67 4.07
CA LEU A 100 -4.13 -4.73 5.07
C LEU A 100 -2.71 -4.68 5.61
N ASP A 101 -2.54 -4.24 6.85
CA ASP A 101 -1.23 -3.89 7.40
C ASP A 101 -1.28 -3.80 8.93
N ALA A 102 -0.14 -3.98 9.58
CA ALA A 102 0.05 -3.66 10.99
C ALA A 102 0.23 -2.14 11.23
N HIS A 103 0.65 -1.41 10.18
CA HIS A 103 0.96 0.02 10.20
C HIS A 103 -0.02 0.82 9.35
N SER A 104 -0.17 2.10 9.66
CA SER A 104 -1.02 2.99 8.86
C SER A 104 -0.30 3.59 7.67
N ASP A 105 1.03 3.67 7.73
CA ASP A 105 1.89 4.26 6.70
C ASP A 105 1.46 5.67 6.27
N PHE A 106 0.98 6.44 7.28
CA PHE A 106 0.47 7.79 7.13
C PHE A 106 1.42 8.84 7.72
N ASN A 107 2.70 8.49 7.93
CA ASN A 107 3.73 9.43 8.35
C ASN A 107 4.07 10.44 7.25
N THR A 108 4.56 11.60 7.65
CA THR A 108 5.12 12.62 6.77
C THR A 108 6.56 12.94 7.20
N SER A 109 7.31 13.69 6.39
CA SER A 109 8.67 14.14 6.75
C SER A 109 8.73 14.89 8.10
N ASP A 110 7.65 15.55 8.47
CA ASP A 110 7.61 16.39 9.69
C ASP A 110 7.44 15.56 10.98
N VAL A 111 6.89 14.34 10.85
CA VAL A 111 6.54 13.52 12.03
C VAL A 111 7.24 12.17 12.06
N THR A 112 7.83 11.75 10.95
CA THR A 112 8.54 10.46 10.88
C THR A 112 9.75 10.41 11.81
N PRO A 113 9.92 9.36 12.60
CA PRO A 113 11.12 9.21 13.43
C PRO A 113 12.37 8.78 12.65
N SER A 114 12.18 8.19 11.45
CA SER A 114 13.26 7.54 10.69
C SER A 114 13.59 8.21 9.35
N GLY A 115 12.64 8.93 8.75
CA GLY A 115 12.72 9.43 7.39
C GLY A 115 12.52 8.36 6.32
N ASN A 116 12.21 7.13 6.69
CA ASN A 116 11.97 6.05 5.75
C ASN A 116 10.60 6.21 5.07
N ILE A 117 10.61 6.22 3.73
CA ILE A 117 9.40 6.47 2.94
C ILE A 117 8.43 5.27 3.00
N HIS A 118 8.87 4.09 3.44
CA HIS A 118 7.96 2.96 3.62
C HIS A 118 6.83 3.25 4.64
N GLY A 119 7.04 4.12 5.61
CA GLY A 119 5.98 4.55 6.53
C GLY A 119 5.17 5.76 6.04
N MET A 120 5.29 6.16 4.76
CA MET A 120 4.66 7.37 4.22
C MET A 120 3.74 7.15 2.99
N PRO A 121 3.59 5.94 2.42
CA PRO A 121 2.92 5.79 1.14
C PRO A 121 1.47 6.27 1.16
N VAL A 122 0.72 6.00 2.21
CA VAL A 122 -0.68 6.42 2.31
C VAL A 122 -0.80 7.95 2.40
N ALA A 123 0.10 8.61 3.13
CA ALA A 123 0.17 10.07 3.18
C ALA A 123 0.49 10.66 1.79
N CYS A 124 1.51 10.13 1.10
CA CYS A 124 1.88 10.55 -0.25
C CYS A 124 0.72 10.39 -1.25
N LEU A 125 0.02 9.28 -1.22
CA LEU A 125 -1.16 9.04 -2.05
C LEU A 125 -2.28 10.05 -1.78
N CYS A 126 -2.42 10.48 -0.52
CA CYS A 126 -3.37 11.50 -0.10
C CYS A 126 -2.86 12.95 -0.30
N GLY A 127 -1.72 13.13 -0.96
CA GLY A 127 -1.18 14.45 -1.31
C GLY A 127 -0.31 15.10 -0.22
N LEU A 128 0.08 14.34 0.81
CA LEU A 128 0.93 14.79 1.92
C LEU A 128 2.35 14.21 1.75
N GLY A 129 3.25 14.99 1.18
CA GLY A 129 4.62 14.53 0.93
C GLY A 129 5.31 15.34 -0.16
N PRO A 130 6.46 14.90 -0.64
CA PRO A 130 7.20 15.60 -1.67
C PRO A 130 6.47 15.53 -3.02
N ASP A 131 6.49 16.63 -3.78
CA ASP A 131 5.82 16.74 -5.08
C ASP A 131 6.21 15.61 -6.04
N ALA A 132 7.44 15.13 -5.98
CA ALA A 132 7.93 14.05 -6.82
C ALA A 132 7.18 12.72 -6.62
N LEU A 133 6.62 12.48 -5.44
CA LEU A 133 5.79 11.30 -5.13
C LEU A 133 4.30 11.62 -5.22
N THR A 134 3.86 12.75 -4.64
CA THR A 134 2.43 13.09 -4.60
C THR A 134 1.83 13.39 -5.97
N ARG A 135 2.68 13.80 -6.94
CA ARG A 135 2.29 14.11 -8.34
C ARG A 135 2.77 13.08 -9.35
N LEU A 136 3.18 11.91 -8.92
CA LEU A 136 3.74 10.87 -9.76
C LEU A 136 2.84 10.55 -10.98
N GLY A 137 1.53 10.47 -10.79
CA GLY A 137 0.54 10.25 -11.85
C GLY A 137 -0.03 11.52 -12.48
N GLY A 138 0.62 12.67 -12.30
CA GLY A 138 0.21 13.97 -12.84
C GLY A 138 -0.91 14.67 -12.06
N THR A 139 -1.63 13.95 -11.19
CA THR A 139 -2.73 14.49 -10.36
C THR A 139 -2.41 14.29 -8.89
N SER A 140 -2.60 15.33 -8.07
CA SER A 140 -2.47 15.26 -6.62
C SER A 140 -3.73 15.82 -5.94
N PRO A 141 -4.27 15.13 -4.93
CA PRO A 141 -3.88 13.79 -4.49
C PRO A 141 -4.21 12.69 -5.50
N ALA A 142 -3.51 11.56 -5.44
CA ALA A 142 -3.83 10.39 -6.26
C ALA A 142 -5.16 9.76 -5.82
N ILE A 143 -5.38 9.70 -4.50
CA ILE A 143 -6.62 9.28 -3.84
C ILE A 143 -6.96 10.26 -2.71
N THR A 144 -8.23 10.26 -2.30
CA THR A 144 -8.66 10.94 -1.08
C THR A 144 -8.63 9.99 0.12
N PRO A 145 -8.51 10.50 1.37
CA PRO A 145 -8.58 9.64 2.56
C PRO A 145 -9.85 8.78 2.63
N ALA A 146 -10.98 9.26 2.10
CA ALA A 146 -12.23 8.50 2.06
C ALA A 146 -12.22 7.26 1.13
N GLN A 147 -11.21 7.14 0.28
CA GLN A 147 -11.02 5.98 -0.59
C GLN A 147 -10.11 4.92 0.05
N MET A 148 -9.46 5.26 1.17
CA MET A 148 -8.53 4.40 1.91
C MET A 148 -9.24 3.76 3.11
N HIS A 149 -9.22 2.44 3.19
CA HIS A 149 -9.78 1.66 4.29
C HIS A 149 -8.70 0.73 4.83
N GLN A 150 -8.26 0.99 6.05
CA GLN A 150 -7.17 0.26 6.69
C GLN A 150 -7.71 -0.78 7.66
N ILE A 151 -7.17 -2.01 7.62
CA ILE A 151 -7.57 -3.11 8.52
C ILE A 151 -6.32 -3.73 9.15
N GLY A 152 -6.38 -4.01 10.45
CA GLY A 152 -5.32 -4.72 11.18
C GLY A 152 -4.30 -3.82 11.86
N ILE A 153 -4.50 -2.51 11.77
CA ILE A 153 -3.58 -1.51 12.28
C ILE A 153 -3.37 -1.69 13.79
N ARG A 154 -2.10 -1.79 14.23
CA ARG A 154 -1.75 -2.02 15.63
C ARG A 154 -0.47 -1.33 16.09
N SER A 155 0.36 -0.85 15.16
CA SER A 155 1.58 -0.12 15.44
C SER A 155 1.57 1.22 14.71
N VAL A 156 1.33 2.30 15.46
CA VAL A 156 1.17 3.66 14.92
C VAL A 156 1.80 4.66 15.87
N ASP A 157 2.63 5.55 15.35
CA ASP A 157 3.25 6.62 16.11
C ASP A 157 2.21 7.64 16.63
N PRO A 158 2.45 8.28 17.81
CA PRO A 158 1.49 9.23 18.38
C PRO A 158 1.12 10.39 17.44
N GLU A 159 2.10 10.92 16.70
CA GLU A 159 1.88 12.02 15.76
C GLU A 159 1.14 11.54 14.49
N GLU A 160 1.49 10.35 14.00
CA GLU A 160 0.78 9.70 12.91
C GLU A 160 -0.69 9.45 13.27
N LYS A 161 -0.99 9.02 14.49
CA LYS A 161 -2.37 8.89 15.01
C LYS A 161 -3.16 10.21 14.92
N ARG A 162 -2.49 11.34 15.16
CA ARG A 162 -3.14 12.65 15.03
C ARG A 162 -3.43 12.98 13.56
N LEU A 163 -2.50 12.70 12.66
CA LEU A 163 -2.69 12.88 11.22
C LEU A 163 -3.87 12.04 10.71
N ILE A 164 -3.91 10.74 11.03
CA ILE A 164 -5.00 9.84 10.67
C ILE A 164 -6.36 10.41 11.07
N LYS A 165 -6.48 10.86 12.32
CA LYS A 165 -7.72 11.47 12.83
C LYS A 165 -8.08 12.78 12.12
N THR A 166 -7.08 13.64 11.88
CA THR A 166 -7.27 14.94 11.23
C THR A 166 -7.78 14.78 9.81
N HIS A 167 -7.21 13.82 9.08
CA HIS A 167 -7.56 13.52 7.68
C HIS A 167 -8.73 12.54 7.55
N LYS A 168 -9.25 12.02 8.68
CA LYS A 168 -10.40 11.09 8.72
C LYS A 168 -10.19 9.84 7.86
N VAL A 169 -8.98 9.27 7.94
CA VAL A 169 -8.72 7.95 7.33
C VAL A 169 -9.55 6.90 8.06
N ASP A 170 -10.17 6.01 7.31
CA ASP A 170 -11.02 4.95 7.87
C ASP A 170 -10.14 3.77 8.32
N VAL A 171 -10.13 3.51 9.64
CA VAL A 171 -9.22 2.53 10.26
C VAL A 171 -9.99 1.55 11.14
N TYR A 172 -9.88 0.28 10.80
CA TYR A 172 -10.35 -0.86 11.60
C TYR A 172 -9.12 -1.49 12.28
N ASP A 173 -8.73 -0.93 13.43
CA ASP A 173 -7.56 -1.37 14.20
C ASP A 173 -7.79 -2.72 14.89
N MET A 174 -6.74 -3.27 15.51
CA MET A 174 -6.86 -4.55 16.21
C MET A 174 -7.86 -4.53 17.34
N ARG A 175 -8.04 -3.39 18.03
CA ARG A 175 -9.07 -3.25 19.05
C ARG A 175 -10.47 -3.41 18.44
N TYR A 176 -10.73 -2.75 17.30
CA TYR A 176 -12.03 -2.92 16.60
C TYR A 176 -12.24 -4.38 16.20
N ILE A 177 -11.18 -5.06 15.73
CA ILE A 177 -11.25 -6.47 15.31
C ILE A 177 -11.51 -7.38 16.52
N ASP A 178 -10.85 -7.14 17.66
CA ASP A 178 -11.05 -7.91 18.88
C ASP A 178 -12.49 -7.76 19.44
N GLU A 179 -13.06 -6.56 19.35
CA GLU A 179 -14.39 -6.26 19.82
C GLU A 179 -15.51 -6.77 18.87
N ASN A 180 -15.27 -6.76 17.55
CA ASN A 180 -16.30 -6.96 16.52
C ASN A 180 -16.05 -8.16 15.59
N GLY A 181 -14.83 -8.66 15.56
CA GLY A 181 -14.37 -9.72 14.64
C GLY A 181 -13.94 -9.22 13.27
N MET A 182 -12.99 -9.93 12.67
CA MET A 182 -12.41 -9.62 11.34
C MET A 182 -13.48 -9.52 10.25
N LYS A 183 -14.47 -10.44 10.27
CA LYS A 183 -15.54 -10.43 9.27
C LYS A 183 -16.27 -9.08 9.24
N ARG A 184 -16.57 -8.53 10.41
CA ARG A 184 -17.30 -7.26 10.50
C ARG A 184 -16.45 -6.07 10.06
N ALA A 185 -15.13 -6.10 10.32
CA ALA A 185 -14.19 -5.10 9.84
C ALA A 185 -14.15 -5.08 8.30
N VAL A 186 -14.04 -6.26 7.68
CA VAL A 186 -14.04 -6.39 6.21
C VAL A 186 -15.38 -5.96 5.62
N GLU A 187 -16.52 -6.39 6.18
CA GLU A 187 -17.85 -5.98 5.72
C GLU A 187 -18.03 -4.46 5.79
N ALA A 188 -17.54 -3.83 6.85
CA ALA A 188 -17.60 -2.38 7.01
C ALA A 188 -16.70 -1.65 5.99
N ALA A 189 -15.45 -2.12 5.80
CA ALA A 189 -14.51 -1.54 4.83
C ALA A 189 -15.01 -1.69 3.37
N LEU A 190 -15.79 -2.73 3.08
CA LEU A 190 -16.38 -2.98 1.77
C LEU A 190 -17.78 -2.38 1.60
N ALA A 191 -18.33 -1.74 2.62
CA ALA A 191 -19.67 -1.17 2.54
C ALA A 191 -19.75 -0.09 1.44
N GLY A 192 -20.84 -0.12 0.66
CA GLY A 192 -21.08 0.83 -0.43
C GLY A 192 -20.28 0.58 -1.71
N ILE A 193 -19.58 -0.54 -1.83
CA ILE A 193 -19.00 -0.99 -3.10
C ILE A 193 -20.14 -1.42 -4.03
N ASP A 194 -20.07 -0.98 -5.28
CA ASP A 194 -20.99 -1.30 -6.35
C ASP A 194 -20.24 -1.77 -7.62
N GLU A 195 -20.95 -2.01 -8.71
CA GLU A 195 -20.39 -2.45 -10.00
C GLU A 195 -19.45 -1.41 -10.65
N ASN A 196 -19.57 -0.15 -10.27
CA ASN A 196 -18.70 0.93 -10.73
C ASN A 196 -17.46 1.12 -9.86
N THR A 197 -17.34 0.37 -8.78
CA THR A 197 -16.21 0.47 -7.85
C THR A 197 -15.11 -0.51 -8.23
N HIS A 198 -13.89 0.01 -8.42
CA HIS A 198 -12.68 -0.80 -8.55
C HIS A 198 -12.06 -0.97 -7.16
N LEU A 199 -11.95 -2.21 -6.71
CA LEU A 199 -11.29 -2.56 -5.45
C LEU A 199 -9.81 -2.85 -5.72
N HIS A 200 -8.93 -2.09 -5.08
CA HIS A 200 -7.50 -2.38 -4.99
C HIS A 200 -7.17 -2.90 -3.59
N VAL A 201 -6.42 -3.98 -3.51
CA VAL A 201 -5.96 -4.55 -2.23
C VAL A 201 -4.46 -4.38 -2.13
N SER A 202 -4.01 -3.65 -1.13
CA SER A 202 -2.61 -3.60 -0.69
C SER A 202 -2.47 -4.49 0.53
N PHE A 203 -1.51 -5.40 0.51
CA PHE A 203 -1.33 -6.41 1.56
C PHE A 203 0.13 -6.42 2.01
N ASP A 204 0.38 -5.91 3.22
CA ASP A 204 1.64 -6.15 3.91
C ASP A 204 1.63 -7.51 4.61
N VAL A 205 2.73 -8.24 4.53
CA VAL A 205 2.83 -9.56 5.16
C VAL A 205 2.80 -9.46 6.69
N ASP A 206 3.20 -8.32 7.25
CA ASP A 206 3.14 -8.08 8.69
C ASP A 206 1.71 -7.83 9.23
N PHE A 207 0.72 -7.68 8.34
CA PHE A 207 -0.70 -7.79 8.70
C PHE A 207 -1.01 -9.12 9.39
N LEU A 208 -0.36 -10.20 8.95
CA LEU A 208 -0.55 -11.53 9.49
C LEU A 208 -0.04 -11.63 10.95
N ASP A 209 -0.60 -12.58 11.68
CA ASP A 209 -0.11 -12.90 13.02
C ASP A 209 1.35 -13.42 12.92
N PRO A 210 2.29 -12.88 13.72
CA PRO A 210 3.69 -13.30 13.69
C PRO A 210 3.90 -14.80 13.97
N SER A 211 2.96 -15.48 14.61
CA SER A 211 3.00 -16.94 14.78
C SER A 211 2.80 -17.69 13.47
N ILE A 212 2.11 -17.07 12.50
CA ILE A 212 1.86 -17.62 11.16
C ILE A 212 2.94 -17.19 10.18
N ALA A 213 3.38 -15.92 10.30
CA ALA A 213 4.38 -15.32 9.42
C ALA A 213 5.60 -14.81 10.21
N PRO A 214 6.41 -15.70 10.83
CA PRO A 214 7.51 -15.28 11.72
C PRO A 214 8.71 -14.67 10.99
N GLY A 215 8.73 -14.72 9.67
CA GLY A 215 9.80 -14.15 8.83
C GLY A 215 9.62 -12.67 8.49
N VAL A 216 8.55 -12.02 8.94
CA VAL A 216 8.38 -10.57 8.76
C VAL A 216 9.29 -9.81 9.72
N GLY A 217 9.91 -8.72 9.27
CA GLY A 217 10.98 -8.03 9.97
C GLY A 217 10.58 -7.28 11.24
N LEU A 218 9.31 -7.26 11.60
CA LEU A 218 8.78 -6.56 12.76
C LEU A 218 8.06 -7.55 13.68
N SER A 219 8.68 -7.83 14.82
CA SER A 219 8.03 -8.55 15.91
C SER A 219 7.05 -7.63 16.62
N LEU A 220 5.79 -7.63 16.21
CA LEU A 220 4.71 -6.90 16.87
C LEU A 220 3.91 -7.79 17.82
N ILE A 221 4.59 -8.78 18.42
CA ILE A 221 4.02 -9.61 19.47
C ILE A 221 3.89 -8.76 20.72
N HIS A 222 2.65 -8.51 21.11
CA HIS A 222 2.22 -7.88 22.35
C HIS A 222 2.62 -6.40 22.55
N ILE A 223 1.81 -5.51 21.99
CA ILE A 223 1.50 -4.27 22.69
C ILE A 223 0.05 -4.40 23.16
N SER A 224 -0.14 -5.20 24.19
CA SER A 224 -1.31 -5.13 25.04
C SER A 224 -0.92 -4.32 26.26
N GLU A 225 -1.15 -3.04 26.28
CA GLU A 225 -1.41 -2.21 27.46
C GLU A 225 -2.61 -1.32 27.17
#